data_09a46b242d1e4885452d94759cfb4166
#
_entry.id   09a46b242d1e4885452d94759cfb4166
#
_cell.length_a   1.000
_cell.length_b   1.000
_cell.length_c   1.000
_cell.angle_alpha   90.00
_cell.angle_beta   90.00
_cell.angle_gamma   90.00
#
_symmetry.space_group_name_H-M   'P 1'
#
loop_
_entity.id
_entity.type
_entity.pdbx_description
1 polymer ?
#
loop_
_entity_poly.entity_id
_entity_poly.type
_entity_poly.pdbx_seq_one_letter_code
_entity_poly.pdbx_strand_id
1 'polypeptide(L)'
;MSTQFDVVVFGATSFVGQILCRHLFTRHGASGGELSWAMAGRSRSKLERVRGDLGAGAANIPLILANADDETALSTLCAQTRVVISTVGPYALFGSELVRICAETGTDYCDLTGEVAWTCLSYTYA
;
A
#
# COMPACT_ATOMS: atom_id res chain seq x y z
N MET A 1 8.77 4.52 18.35
CA MET A 1 7.41 4.00 18.36
C MET A 1 7.28 2.86 17.36
N SER A 2 6.72 1.75 17.81
CA SER A 2 6.60 0.58 16.93
C SER A 2 5.51 0.80 15.90
N THR A 3 5.76 0.34 14.68
CA THR A 3 4.76 0.35 13.64
C THR A 3 3.96 -0.95 13.69
N GLN A 4 2.70 -0.87 13.25
CA GLN A 4 1.80 -2.02 13.27
C GLN A 4 2.12 -2.99 12.14
N PHE A 5 2.57 -2.48 10.99
CA PHE A 5 2.87 -3.29 9.81
C PHE A 5 4.28 -3.06 9.30
N ASP A 6 4.87 -4.10 8.75
CA ASP A 6 6.12 -3.97 8.01
C ASP A 6 5.86 -3.37 6.63
N VAL A 7 4.78 -3.81 5.97
CA VAL A 7 4.44 -3.39 4.61
C VAL A 7 2.94 -3.16 4.48
N VAL A 8 2.56 -2.09 3.80
CA VAL A 8 1.19 -1.89 3.33
C VAL A 8 1.21 -1.84 1.80
N VAL A 9 0.37 -2.64 1.17
CA VAL A 9 0.18 -2.60 -0.29
C VAL A 9 -0.96 -1.64 -0.59
N PHE A 10 -0.63 -0.46 -1.11
CA PHE A 10 -1.62 0.55 -1.47
C PHE A 10 -2.02 0.35 -2.94
N GLY A 11 -3.33 0.22 -3.17
CA GLY A 11 -3.84 -0.16 -4.48
C GLY A 11 -3.92 -1.67 -4.66
N ALA A 12 -4.20 -2.39 -3.58
CA ALA A 12 -4.21 -3.86 -3.57
C ALA A 12 -5.22 -4.46 -4.55
N THR A 13 -6.23 -3.69 -4.97
CA THR A 13 -7.25 -4.17 -5.91
C THR A 13 -6.89 -3.95 -7.38
N SER A 14 -5.80 -3.25 -7.66
CA SER A 14 -5.32 -3.10 -9.04
C SER A 14 -4.79 -4.43 -9.56
N PHE A 15 -4.60 -4.54 -10.88
CA PHE A 15 -4.07 -5.78 -11.46
C PHE A 15 -2.73 -6.17 -10.82
N VAL A 16 -1.80 -5.23 -10.76
CA VAL A 16 -0.48 -5.50 -10.17
C VAL A 16 -0.58 -5.69 -8.67
N GLY A 17 -1.46 -4.92 -8.00
CA GLY A 17 -1.68 -5.05 -6.57
C GLY A 17 -2.15 -6.45 -6.18
N GLN A 18 -3.04 -7.04 -6.98
CA GLN A 18 -3.50 -8.40 -6.74
C GLN A 18 -2.37 -9.42 -6.88
N ILE A 19 -1.52 -9.24 -7.89
CA ILE A 19 -0.36 -10.12 -8.10
C ILE A 19 0.59 -10.02 -6.90
N LEU A 20 0.86 -8.80 -6.44
CA LEU A 20 1.73 -8.57 -5.30
C LEU A 20 1.17 -9.19 -4.02
N CYS A 21 -0.12 -9.01 -3.76
CA CYS A 21 -0.77 -9.59 -2.59
C CYS A 21 -0.70 -11.12 -2.61
N ARG A 22 -0.92 -11.73 -3.76
CA ARG A 22 -0.79 -13.18 -3.90
C ARG A 22 0.64 -13.64 -3.64
N HIS A 23 1.62 -12.90 -4.12
CA HIS A 23 3.02 -13.20 -3.87
C HIS A 23 3.34 -13.15 -2.37
N LEU A 24 2.90 -12.08 -1.70
CA LEU A 24 3.14 -11.93 -0.26
C LEU A 24 2.45 -13.04 0.54
N PHE A 25 1.21 -13.35 0.20
CA PHE A 25 0.47 -14.39 0.88
C PHE A 25 1.11 -15.78 0.68
N THR A 26 1.50 -16.09 -0.55
CA THR A 26 2.10 -17.37 -0.88
C THR A 26 3.44 -17.55 -0.20
N ARG A 27 4.23 -16.47 -0.12
CA ARG A 27 5.59 -16.54 0.38
C ARG A 27 5.69 -16.37 1.89
N HIS A 28 4.85 -15.52 2.47
CA HIS A 28 4.97 -15.13 3.88
C HIS A 28 3.71 -15.45 4.69
N GLY A 29 2.66 -15.93 4.05
CA GLY A 29 1.40 -16.20 4.73
C GLY A 29 0.60 -14.92 4.98
N ALA A 30 -0.46 -15.06 5.78
CA ALA A 30 -1.25 -13.94 6.20
C ALA A 30 -0.48 -13.09 7.21
N SER A 31 -0.98 -11.88 7.45
CA SER A 31 -0.37 -10.96 8.39
C SER A 31 -0.30 -11.58 9.79
N GLY A 32 0.77 -11.30 10.51
CA GLY A 32 0.99 -11.82 11.84
C GLY A 32 1.95 -13.00 11.90
N GLY A 33 2.38 -13.51 10.77
CA GLY A 33 3.40 -14.54 10.69
C GLY A 33 4.79 -13.92 10.59
N GLU A 34 5.57 -14.38 9.60
CA GLU A 34 6.92 -13.90 9.35
C GLU A 34 6.94 -12.41 8.98
N LEU A 35 5.92 -11.97 8.22
CA LEU A 35 5.81 -10.60 7.76
C LEU A 35 4.44 -10.05 8.17
N SER A 36 4.45 -8.87 8.77
CA SER A 36 3.20 -8.18 9.11
C SER A 36 2.85 -7.24 7.96
N TRP A 37 1.72 -7.48 7.29
CA TRP A 37 1.35 -6.68 6.13
C TRP A 37 -0.15 -6.50 6.03
N ALA A 38 -0.57 -5.48 5.29
CA ALA A 38 -1.97 -5.14 5.11
C ALA A 38 -2.25 -4.73 3.66
N MET A 39 -3.50 -4.85 3.28
CA MET A 39 -3.99 -4.45 1.96
C MET A 39 -4.75 -3.14 2.10
N ALA A 40 -4.42 -2.16 1.27
CA ALA A 40 -5.06 -0.84 1.32
C ALA A 40 -5.65 -0.47 -0.03
N GLY A 41 -6.75 0.26 0.00
CA GLY A 41 -7.44 0.74 -1.19
C GLY A 41 -8.66 1.56 -0.81
N ARG A 42 -9.38 2.02 -1.81
CA ARG A 42 -10.52 2.92 -1.58
C ARG A 42 -11.86 2.20 -1.46
N SER A 43 -11.94 0.93 -1.81
CA SER A 43 -13.20 0.16 -1.80
C SER A 43 -13.08 -1.07 -0.93
N ARG A 44 -13.83 -1.08 0.18
CA ARG A 44 -13.83 -2.22 1.08
C ARG A 44 -14.32 -3.48 0.38
N SER A 45 -15.38 -3.40 -0.41
CA SER A 45 -15.94 -4.58 -1.07
C SER A 45 -14.94 -5.20 -2.05
N LYS A 46 -14.20 -4.37 -2.77
CA LYS A 46 -13.17 -4.88 -3.69
C LYS A 46 -11.99 -5.49 -2.94
N LEU A 47 -11.57 -4.86 -1.84
CA LEU A 47 -10.51 -5.39 -1.00
C LEU A 47 -10.91 -6.74 -0.42
N GLU A 48 -12.13 -6.87 0.05
CA GLU A 48 -12.63 -8.15 0.58
C GLU A 48 -12.68 -9.23 -0.49
N ARG A 49 -13.04 -8.87 -1.71
CA ARG A 49 -13.05 -9.81 -2.83
C ARG A 49 -11.65 -10.31 -3.14
N VAL A 50 -10.69 -9.39 -3.27
CA VAL A 50 -9.30 -9.76 -3.55
C VAL A 50 -8.74 -10.63 -2.44
N ARG A 51 -9.01 -10.26 -1.18
CA ARG A 51 -8.57 -11.05 -0.03
C ARG A 51 -9.17 -12.45 -0.06
N GLY A 52 -10.46 -12.56 -0.38
CA GLY A 52 -11.11 -13.86 -0.49
C GLY A 52 -10.54 -14.73 -1.58
N ASP A 53 -10.13 -14.12 -2.69
CA ASP A 53 -9.54 -14.84 -3.82
C ASP A 53 -8.15 -15.40 -3.51
N LEU A 54 -7.49 -14.91 -2.47
CA LEU A 54 -6.19 -15.45 -2.06
C LEU A 54 -6.30 -16.84 -1.46
N GLY A 55 -7.45 -17.17 -0.88
CA GLY A 55 -7.72 -18.52 -0.39
C GLY A 55 -7.93 -18.58 1.11
N ALA A 56 -7.98 -19.82 1.62
CA ALA A 56 -8.19 -20.07 3.04
C ALA A 56 -6.99 -19.52 3.84
N GLY A 57 -7.30 -18.90 4.97
CA GLY A 57 -6.26 -18.31 5.81
C GLY A 57 -5.97 -16.86 5.51
N ALA A 58 -6.43 -16.34 4.38
CA ALA A 58 -6.19 -14.94 4.03
C ALA A 58 -7.11 -13.98 4.78
N ALA A 59 -8.16 -14.46 5.42
CA ALA A 59 -9.14 -13.61 6.11
C ALA A 59 -8.53 -12.78 7.23
N ASN A 60 -7.36 -13.15 7.72
CA ASN A 60 -6.66 -12.42 8.79
C ASN A 60 -5.85 -11.23 8.27
N ILE A 61 -5.74 -11.05 6.97
CA ILE A 61 -4.99 -9.92 6.41
C ILE A 61 -5.81 -8.64 6.66
N PRO A 62 -5.27 -7.66 7.40
CA PRO A 62 -5.99 -6.42 7.65
C PRO A 62 -6.25 -5.62 6.37
N LEU A 63 -7.36 -4.92 6.35
CA LEU A 63 -7.74 -4.03 5.26
C LEU A 63 -7.75 -2.59 5.77
N ILE A 64 -7.15 -1.70 4.98
CA ILE A 64 -7.11 -0.27 5.31
C ILE A 64 -7.81 0.50 4.19
N LEU A 65 -8.81 1.29 4.56
CA LEU A 65 -9.51 2.12 3.59
C LEU A 65 -8.83 3.48 3.48
N ALA A 66 -8.37 3.81 2.29
CA ALA A 66 -7.74 5.10 2.04
C ALA A 66 -7.86 5.42 0.56
N ASN A 67 -8.30 6.65 0.26
CA ASN A 67 -8.33 7.15 -1.11
C ASN A 67 -7.04 7.95 -1.35
N ALA A 68 -6.56 7.92 -2.58
CA ALA A 68 -5.30 8.59 -2.93
C ALA A 68 -5.31 10.10 -2.73
N ASP A 69 -6.48 10.72 -2.62
CA ASP A 69 -6.63 12.15 -2.37
C ASP A 69 -7.05 12.48 -0.94
N ASP A 70 -7.15 11.49 -0.06
CA ASP A 70 -7.55 11.70 1.33
C ASP A 70 -6.31 11.80 2.22
N GLU A 71 -5.89 13.02 2.49
CA GLU A 71 -4.67 13.29 3.25
C GLU A 71 -4.71 12.67 4.65
N THR A 72 -5.85 12.76 5.33
CA THR A 72 -5.99 12.21 6.69
C THR A 72 -5.85 10.69 6.69
N ALA A 73 -6.53 10.02 5.76
CA ALA A 73 -6.44 8.57 5.65
C ALA A 73 -5.04 8.12 5.28
N LEU A 74 -4.37 8.82 4.36
CA LEU A 74 -3.01 8.50 3.97
C LEU A 74 -2.02 8.73 5.12
N SER A 75 -2.19 9.79 5.88
CA SER A 75 -1.34 10.06 7.05
C SER A 75 -1.48 8.95 8.10
N THR A 76 -2.70 8.51 8.36
CA THR A 76 -2.96 7.42 9.30
C THR A 76 -2.31 6.12 8.81
N LEU A 77 -2.46 5.84 7.51
CA LEU A 77 -1.88 4.65 6.90
C LEU A 77 -0.35 4.65 7.02
N CYS A 78 0.28 5.77 6.67
CA CYS A 78 1.74 5.89 6.69
C CYS A 78 2.29 5.76 8.11
N ALA A 79 1.55 6.25 9.10
CA ALA A 79 1.97 6.14 10.50
C ALA A 79 1.93 4.69 11.02
N GLN A 80 1.21 3.79 10.35
CA GLN A 80 1.03 2.41 10.79
C GLN A 80 2.05 1.45 10.20
N THR A 81 2.85 1.88 9.22
CA THR A 81 3.71 0.95 8.49
C THR A 81 5.11 1.50 8.31
N ARG A 82 6.07 0.59 8.14
CA ARG A 82 7.45 0.95 7.82
C ARG A 82 7.62 1.25 6.35
N VAL A 83 6.91 0.51 5.48
CA VAL A 83 7.05 0.64 4.03
C VAL A 83 5.67 0.65 3.39
N VAL A 84 5.47 1.55 2.43
CA VAL A 84 4.29 1.53 1.56
C VAL A 84 4.74 1.14 0.15
N ILE A 85 4.11 0.12 -0.41
CA ILE A 85 4.29 -0.24 -1.82
C ILE A 85 3.04 0.21 -2.56
N SER A 86 3.18 1.19 -3.44
CA SER A 86 2.04 1.74 -4.19
C SER A 86 1.96 1.14 -5.59
N THR A 87 0.76 0.67 -5.92
CA THR A 87 0.45 0.20 -7.28
C THR A 87 -0.62 1.08 -7.92
N VAL A 88 -0.88 2.27 -7.35
CA VAL A 88 -1.92 3.18 -7.85
C VAL A 88 -1.32 4.12 -8.89
N GLY A 89 -1.58 3.81 -10.16
CA GLY A 89 -1.17 4.65 -11.29
C GLY A 89 -2.38 5.21 -12.06
N PRO A 90 -2.21 6.20 -12.91
CA PRO A 90 -0.95 6.94 -13.18
C PRO A 90 -0.49 7.75 -11.97
N TYR A 91 0.80 7.68 -11.70
CA TYR A 91 1.35 8.28 -10.47
C TYR A 91 1.31 9.80 -10.49
N ALA A 92 1.43 10.42 -11.67
CA ALA A 92 1.31 11.87 -11.79
C ALA A 92 -0.06 12.38 -11.31
N LEU A 93 -1.10 11.53 -11.42
CA LEU A 93 -2.46 11.90 -10.99
C LEU A 93 -2.75 11.51 -9.54
N PHE A 94 -2.18 10.38 -9.07
CA PHE A 94 -2.61 9.78 -7.81
C PHE A 94 -1.48 9.54 -6.80
N GLY A 95 -0.23 9.78 -7.17
CA GLY A 95 0.91 9.37 -6.34
C GLY A 95 1.53 10.46 -5.49
N SER A 96 1.40 11.72 -5.88
CA SER A 96 2.16 12.82 -5.25
C SER A 96 1.82 13.02 -3.78
N GLU A 97 0.56 12.93 -3.41
CA GLU A 97 0.14 13.13 -2.02
C GLU A 97 0.73 12.05 -1.12
N LEU A 98 0.67 10.80 -1.55
CA LEU A 98 1.21 9.69 -0.77
C LEU A 98 2.72 9.81 -0.60
N VAL A 99 3.45 10.16 -1.67
CA VAL A 99 4.91 10.35 -1.59
C VAL A 99 5.25 11.44 -0.59
N ARG A 100 4.55 12.58 -0.65
CA ARG A 100 4.77 13.70 0.28
C ARG A 100 4.56 13.26 1.72
N ILE A 101 3.47 12.56 1.98
CA ILE A 101 3.14 12.13 3.34
C ILE A 101 4.14 11.10 3.84
N CYS A 102 4.57 10.16 3.00
CA CYS A 102 5.61 9.20 3.38
C CYS A 102 6.90 9.92 3.77
N ALA A 103 7.29 10.93 3.00
CA ALA A 103 8.49 11.71 3.30
C ALA A 103 8.35 12.44 4.64
N GLU A 104 7.18 13.02 4.90
CA GLU A 104 6.94 13.78 6.13
C GLU A 104 6.86 12.89 7.37
N THR A 105 6.34 11.68 7.23
CA THR A 105 6.18 10.76 8.36
C THR A 105 7.38 9.85 8.57
N GLY A 106 8.35 9.87 7.68
CA GLY A 106 9.50 8.96 7.76
C GLY A 106 9.19 7.54 7.33
N THR A 107 8.14 7.35 6.54
CA THR A 107 7.74 6.04 6.03
C THR A 107 8.43 5.80 4.69
N ASP A 108 8.99 4.62 4.51
CA ASP A 108 9.63 4.28 3.24
C ASP A 108 8.57 4.05 2.16
N TYR A 109 8.92 4.39 0.93
CA TYR A 109 7.98 4.32 -0.20
C TYR A 109 8.65 3.67 -1.39
N CYS A 110 7.91 2.81 -2.08
CA CYS A 110 8.33 2.29 -3.38
C CYS A 110 7.12 2.08 -4.29
N ASP A 111 7.36 2.12 -5.59
CA ASP A 111 6.34 1.88 -6.60
C ASP A 111 6.98 1.30 -7.86
N LEU A 112 6.19 1.22 -8.93
CA LEU A 112 6.66 0.68 -10.21
C LEU A 112 6.48 1.68 -11.35
N THR A 113 6.55 2.97 -11.04
CA THR A 113 6.33 4.02 -12.04
C THR A 113 7.40 4.03 -13.12
N GLY A 114 6.96 4.32 -14.36
CA GLY A 114 7.86 4.68 -15.45
C GLY A 114 7.66 6.13 -15.88
N GLU A 115 6.99 6.93 -15.07
CA GLU A 115 6.65 8.32 -15.39
C GLU A 115 7.81 9.24 -15.00
N VAL A 116 8.72 9.47 -15.93
CA VAL A 116 10.00 10.16 -15.67
C VAL A 116 9.79 11.55 -15.08
N ALA A 117 8.89 12.35 -15.63
CA ALA A 117 8.64 13.71 -15.15
C ALA A 117 8.17 13.72 -13.69
N TRP A 118 7.25 12.82 -13.36
CA TRP A 118 6.74 12.68 -11.99
C TRP A 118 7.85 12.22 -11.03
N THR A 119 8.65 11.24 -11.47
CA THR A 119 9.75 10.72 -10.64
C THR A 119 10.73 11.83 -10.28
N CYS A 120 11.08 12.68 -11.22
CA CYS A 120 11.99 13.80 -10.95
C CYS A 120 11.42 14.77 -9.92
N LEU A 121 10.13 15.09 -10.02
CA LEU A 121 9.47 15.96 -9.05
C LEU A 121 9.41 15.32 -7.66
N SER A 122 9.22 14.01 -7.59
CA SER A 122 9.11 13.30 -6.31
C SER A 122 10.41 13.35 -5.51
N TYR A 123 11.55 13.46 -6.16
CA TYR A 123 12.83 13.58 -5.46
C TYR A 123 12.93 14.85 -4.61
N THR A 124 12.10 15.85 -4.87
CA THR A 124 12.10 17.06 -4.06
C THR A 124 11.62 16.80 -2.64
N TYR A 125 10.93 15.71 -2.39
CA TYR A 125 10.44 15.33 -1.06
C TYR A 125 11.40 14.39 -0.32
N ALA A 126 12.32 13.80 -1.04
CA ALA A 126 13.30 12.90 -0.44
C ALA A 126 14.47 13.66 0.20
#